data_b9ca8a3dd8414d9ad3b0ae43191fd4cd
#
_entry.id   b9ca8a3dd8414d9ad3b0ae43191fd4cd
#
_cell.length_a   1.000
_cell.length_b   1.000
_cell.length_c   1.000
_cell.angle_alpha   90.00
_cell.angle_beta   90.00
_cell.angle_gamma   90.00
#
_symmetry.space_group_name_H-M   'P 1'
#
loop_
_entity.id
_entity.type
_entity.pdbx_description
1 polymer ?
#
loop_
_entity_poly.entity_id
_entity_poly.type
_entity_poly.pdbx_seq_one_letter_code
_entity_poly.pdbx_strand_id
1 'polypeptide(L)'
;MVAAPTVSEHGSERGDALVTAERLRLRYGARVVLDEVSFVIGGGEFWFLLGPNGEGKTTMLRALLGELAPAGGRLTLHASLHDRAAVGFVPQRCAPNPILPTTIREFVELGLVGARVAAAERPARLEWALAHAGLSGLERHSYWALSGGQRQRALVARALIRRPRLLILDEPTNHLDFLVEQSILDVLAALHREEGTTILFVTHALHLATRYGTHVALFHGGRMEAGPAADLLRPERLARAYGMAPPAAGVRA
;
A
#
# COMPACT_ATOMS: atom_id res chain seq x y z
N MET A 1 31.39 -16.37 21.85
CA MET A 1 31.82 -15.80 20.57
C MET A 1 30.98 -16.53 19.50
N VAL A 2 29.80 -15.97 19.17
CA VAL A 2 28.84 -16.56 18.23
C VAL A 2 28.86 -15.66 16.99
N ALA A 3 29.15 -16.28 15.83
CA ALA A 3 29.34 -15.61 14.56
C ALA A 3 28.04 -14.96 14.06
N ALA A 4 28.13 -13.73 13.58
CA ALA A 4 27.09 -13.02 12.87
C ALA A 4 26.82 -13.68 11.51
N PRO A 5 25.57 -13.74 11.02
CA PRO A 5 25.28 -14.22 9.69
C PRO A 5 25.79 -13.22 8.64
N THR A 6 26.56 -13.72 7.69
CA THR A 6 27.08 -13.03 6.52
C THR A 6 25.91 -12.57 5.62
N VAL A 7 25.80 -11.27 5.43
CA VAL A 7 24.93 -10.66 4.42
C VAL A 7 25.63 -10.82 3.07
N SER A 8 25.04 -11.57 2.15
CA SER A 8 25.49 -11.64 0.76
C SER A 8 25.16 -10.32 0.05
N GLU A 9 26.21 -9.61 -0.35
CA GLU A 9 26.17 -8.45 -1.22
C GLU A 9 25.70 -8.86 -2.62
N HIS A 10 24.42 -8.60 -2.92
CA HIS A 10 23.96 -8.40 -4.29
C HIS A 10 23.58 -6.93 -4.41
N GLY A 11 24.48 -6.16 -5.04
CA GLY A 11 24.30 -4.76 -5.33
C GLY A 11 23.14 -4.53 -6.29
N SER A 12 22.05 -3.97 -5.79
CA SER A 12 21.15 -3.08 -6.53
C SER A 12 21.14 -1.78 -5.72
N GLU A 13 21.18 -0.62 -6.38
CA GLU A 13 21.07 0.70 -5.78
C GLU A 13 19.75 0.73 -4.98
N ARG A 14 19.83 0.37 -3.71
CA ARG A 14 18.69 0.42 -2.78
C ARG A 14 18.51 1.89 -2.43
N GLY A 15 17.38 2.47 -2.85
CA GLY A 15 16.91 3.73 -2.29
C GLY A 15 16.89 3.63 -0.76
N ASP A 16 16.99 4.78 -0.07
CA ASP A 16 16.98 4.85 1.40
C ASP A 16 15.84 4.01 1.98
N ALA A 17 16.11 3.25 3.06
CA ALA A 17 15.09 2.48 3.75
C ALA A 17 14.01 3.42 4.31
N LEU A 18 12.78 3.33 3.80
CA LEU A 18 11.66 4.14 4.28
C LEU A 18 10.99 3.55 5.51
N VAL A 19 10.95 2.21 5.61
CA VAL A 19 10.38 1.49 6.75
C VAL A 19 11.31 0.34 7.11
N THR A 20 11.63 0.21 8.39
CA THR A 20 12.39 -0.92 8.93
C THR A 20 11.63 -1.54 10.10
N ALA A 21 11.37 -2.84 10.02
CA ALA A 21 10.83 -3.63 11.11
C ALA A 21 11.87 -4.67 11.57
N GLU A 22 12.12 -4.71 12.89
CA GLU A 22 13.05 -5.63 13.53
C GLU A 22 12.33 -6.44 14.60
N ARG A 23 12.18 -7.75 14.39
CA ARG A 23 11.46 -8.67 15.29
C ARG A 23 10.14 -8.09 15.80
N LEU A 24 9.40 -7.44 14.89
CA LEU A 24 8.16 -6.75 15.19
C LEU A 24 7.10 -7.73 15.69
N ARG A 25 6.49 -7.41 16.82
CA ARG A 25 5.33 -8.12 17.38
C ARG A 25 4.15 -7.17 17.45
N LEU A 26 3.01 -7.57 16.86
CA LEU A 26 1.75 -6.82 16.92
C LEU A 26 0.67 -7.65 17.58
N ARG A 27 -0.14 -7.02 18.47
CA ARG A 27 -1.23 -7.69 19.19
C ARG A 27 -2.44 -6.77 19.42
N TYR A 28 -3.58 -7.39 19.64
CA TYR A 28 -4.78 -6.76 20.19
C TYR A 28 -5.12 -7.44 21.52
N GLY A 29 -5.04 -6.70 22.62
CA GLY A 29 -5.20 -7.28 23.94
C GLY A 29 -4.21 -8.43 24.16
N ALA A 30 -4.71 -9.64 24.46
CA ALA A 30 -3.90 -10.84 24.63
C ALA A 30 -3.58 -11.58 23.33
N ARG A 31 -4.28 -11.27 22.22
CA ARG A 31 -4.12 -11.97 20.93
C ARG A 31 -2.92 -11.41 20.16
N VAL A 32 -1.89 -12.22 20.01
CA VAL A 32 -0.79 -11.93 19.05
C VAL A 32 -1.29 -12.14 17.64
N VAL A 33 -1.08 -11.15 16.76
CA VAL A 33 -1.49 -11.17 15.35
C VAL A 33 -0.30 -11.41 14.45
N LEU A 34 0.84 -10.77 14.74
CA LEU A 34 2.11 -10.97 14.04
C LEU A 34 3.21 -11.13 15.09
N ASP A 35 4.08 -12.11 14.90
CA ASP A 35 5.16 -12.42 15.83
C ASP A 35 6.53 -12.47 15.15
N GLU A 36 7.48 -11.72 15.71
CA GLU A 36 8.90 -11.66 15.30
C GLU A 36 9.14 -11.41 13.80
N VAL A 37 8.36 -10.52 13.20
CA VAL A 37 8.46 -10.18 11.78
C VAL A 37 9.57 -9.15 11.55
N SER A 38 10.45 -9.40 10.58
CA SER A 38 11.50 -8.46 10.17
C SER A 38 11.47 -8.22 8.67
N PHE A 39 11.49 -6.95 8.26
CA PHE A 39 11.51 -6.55 6.84
C PHE A 39 12.00 -5.12 6.69
N VAL A 40 12.38 -4.76 5.45
CA VAL A 40 12.73 -3.41 5.06
C VAL A 40 11.97 -3.05 3.80
N ILE A 41 11.38 -1.85 3.77
CA ILE A 41 10.76 -1.26 2.57
C ILE A 41 11.67 -0.12 2.13
N GLY A 42 12.23 -0.24 0.93
CA GLY A 42 13.03 0.78 0.28
C GLY A 42 12.20 1.85 -0.41
N GLY A 43 12.80 3.00 -0.66
CA GLY A 43 12.19 4.03 -1.50
C GLY A 43 12.02 3.55 -2.93
N GLY A 44 10.89 3.89 -3.58
CA GLY A 44 10.60 3.51 -4.95
C GLY A 44 10.29 2.01 -5.14
N GLU A 45 9.80 1.31 -4.12
CA GLU A 45 9.36 -0.09 -4.25
C GLU A 45 7.83 -0.18 -4.33
N PHE A 46 7.32 -1.17 -5.09
CA PHE A 46 5.90 -1.48 -5.15
C PHE A 46 5.63 -2.81 -4.43
N TRP A 47 5.11 -2.71 -3.22
CA TRP A 47 4.82 -3.81 -2.33
C TRP A 47 3.37 -4.27 -2.42
N PHE A 48 3.17 -5.59 -2.53
CA PHE A 48 1.87 -6.22 -2.33
C PHE A 48 1.84 -7.00 -1.01
N LEU A 49 0.87 -6.66 -0.15
CA LEU A 49 0.62 -7.38 1.10
C LEU A 49 -0.50 -8.40 0.82
N LEU A 50 -0.12 -9.68 0.77
CA LEU A 50 -0.96 -10.79 0.34
C LEU A 50 -1.25 -11.74 1.48
N GLY A 51 -2.41 -12.37 1.46
CA GLY A 51 -2.79 -13.39 2.44
C GLY A 51 -4.28 -13.42 2.70
N PRO A 52 -4.80 -14.46 3.37
CA PRO A 52 -6.21 -14.58 3.75
C PRO A 52 -6.66 -13.44 4.66
N ASN A 53 -7.97 -13.29 4.80
CA ASN A 53 -8.53 -12.31 5.74
C ASN A 53 -8.25 -12.74 7.19
N GLY A 54 -7.95 -11.74 8.05
CA GLY A 54 -7.65 -11.97 9.47
C GLY A 54 -6.18 -12.32 9.78
N GLU A 55 -5.30 -12.46 8.78
CA GLU A 55 -3.87 -12.81 8.94
C GLU A 55 -2.97 -11.63 9.36
N GLY A 56 -3.52 -10.43 9.56
CA GLY A 56 -2.74 -9.31 10.11
C GLY A 56 -2.36 -8.21 9.12
N LYS A 57 -2.79 -8.25 7.84
CA LYS A 57 -2.51 -7.22 6.84
C LYS A 57 -2.92 -5.81 7.33
N THR A 58 -4.19 -5.64 7.69
CA THR A 58 -4.70 -4.37 8.23
C THR A 58 -4.06 -3.99 9.56
N THR A 59 -3.66 -4.98 10.39
CA THR A 59 -2.92 -4.75 11.64
C THR A 59 -1.55 -4.14 11.36
N MET A 60 -0.84 -4.65 10.34
CA MET A 60 0.41 -4.08 9.86
C MET A 60 0.22 -2.65 9.37
N LEU A 61 -0.83 -2.38 8.55
CA LEU A 61 -1.11 -1.02 8.11
C LEU A 61 -1.36 -0.06 9.27
N ARG A 62 -2.11 -0.46 10.29
CA ARG A 62 -2.34 0.36 11.48
C ARG A 62 -1.06 0.66 12.24
N ALA A 63 -0.14 -0.29 12.32
CA ALA A 63 1.18 -0.05 12.92
C ALA A 63 2.00 0.96 12.09
N LEU A 64 2.01 0.82 10.76
CA LEU A 64 2.68 1.76 9.84
C LEU A 64 2.08 3.17 9.89
N LEU A 65 0.77 3.29 10.09
CA LEU A 65 0.06 4.57 10.24
C LEU A 65 0.20 5.16 11.67
N GLY A 66 0.86 4.45 12.60
CA GLY A 66 1.02 4.88 13.99
C GLY A 66 -0.24 4.73 14.85
N GLU A 67 -1.25 4.02 14.37
CA GLU A 67 -2.51 3.75 15.09
C GLU A 67 -2.40 2.57 16.06
N LEU A 68 -1.37 1.73 15.91
CA LEU A 68 -1.10 0.58 16.76
C LEU A 68 0.39 0.56 17.13
N ALA A 69 0.68 0.65 18.42
CA ALA A 69 2.05 0.54 18.91
C ALA A 69 2.54 -0.93 18.88
N PRO A 70 3.81 -1.18 18.52
CA PRO A 70 4.42 -2.49 18.66
C PRO A 70 4.34 -3.02 20.09
N ALA A 71 4.01 -4.30 20.24
CA ALA A 71 4.04 -5.00 21.52
C ALA A 71 5.41 -5.61 21.82
N GLY A 72 6.30 -5.66 20.82
CA GLY A 72 7.69 -6.09 20.92
C GLY A 72 8.42 -5.79 19.62
N GLY A 73 9.74 -5.84 19.67
CA GLY A 73 10.58 -5.45 18.54
C GLY A 73 10.54 -3.95 18.25
N ARG A 74 10.85 -3.57 17.03
CA ARG A 74 10.90 -2.16 16.61
C ARG A 74 10.30 -1.96 15.23
N LEU A 75 9.58 -0.87 15.04
CA LEU A 75 9.12 -0.37 13.74
C LEU A 75 9.62 1.08 13.61
N THR A 76 10.49 1.31 12.63
CA THR A 76 11.10 2.61 12.39
C THR A 76 10.65 3.14 11.03
N LEU A 77 10.17 4.37 11.00
CA LEU A 77 9.90 5.10 9.78
C LEU A 77 11.06 6.08 9.54
N HIS A 78 11.50 6.20 8.30
CA HIS A 78 12.51 7.19 7.91
C HIS A 78 12.03 8.61 8.23
N ALA A 79 12.96 9.51 8.57
CA ALA A 79 12.64 10.89 8.94
C ALA A 79 11.78 11.62 7.90
N SER A 80 11.93 11.31 6.62
CA SER A 80 11.12 11.87 5.54
C SER A 80 9.63 11.51 5.58
N LEU A 81 9.23 10.49 6.35
CA LEU A 81 7.84 10.09 6.56
C LEU A 81 7.23 10.66 7.85
N HIS A 82 8.01 11.43 8.65
CA HIS A 82 7.51 12.05 9.87
C HIS A 82 6.52 13.18 9.58
N ASP A 83 6.60 13.82 8.42
CA ASP A 83 5.53 14.72 7.96
C ASP A 83 4.33 13.87 7.51
N ARG A 84 3.17 14.16 8.08
CA ARG A 84 1.92 13.50 7.70
C ARG A 84 1.56 13.68 6.22
N ALA A 85 2.08 14.70 5.56
CA ALA A 85 1.92 14.88 4.12
C ALA A 85 2.68 13.82 3.31
N ALA A 86 3.78 13.28 3.84
CA ALA A 86 4.60 12.30 3.14
C ALA A 86 3.96 10.90 3.06
N VAL A 87 2.88 10.64 3.80
CA VAL A 87 2.14 9.38 3.76
C VAL A 87 0.73 9.62 3.25
N GLY A 88 0.38 9.00 2.11
CA GLY A 88 -0.98 8.94 1.59
C GLY A 88 -1.65 7.63 2.03
N PHE A 89 -2.94 7.68 2.38
CA PHE A 89 -3.70 6.49 2.75
C PHE A 89 -5.03 6.43 2.04
N VAL A 90 -5.30 5.30 1.39
CA VAL A 90 -6.58 4.95 0.78
C VAL A 90 -7.20 3.79 1.58
N PRO A 91 -8.23 4.04 2.40
CA PRO A 91 -8.87 3.00 3.19
C PRO A 91 -9.77 2.10 2.33
N GLN A 92 -9.99 0.87 2.78
CA GLN A 92 -10.90 -0.09 2.15
C GLN A 92 -12.32 0.47 1.98
N ARG A 93 -12.79 1.24 2.95
CA ARG A 93 -14.11 1.90 2.91
C ARG A 93 -13.96 3.36 3.30
N CYS A 94 -14.54 4.21 2.47
CA CYS A 94 -14.74 5.60 2.80
C CYS A 94 -16.18 5.94 2.41
N ALA A 95 -17.02 6.17 3.41
CA ALA A 95 -18.41 6.56 3.22
C ALA A 95 -18.59 7.99 3.76
N PRO A 96 -18.34 9.03 2.93
CA PRO A 96 -18.68 10.39 3.31
C PRO A 96 -20.20 10.48 3.54
N ASN A 97 -20.62 11.44 4.36
CA ASN A 97 -22.05 11.64 4.62
C ASN A 97 -22.77 12.10 3.33
N PRO A 98 -23.73 11.33 2.78
CA PRO A 98 -24.40 11.66 1.52
C PRO A 98 -25.28 12.92 1.59
N ILE A 99 -25.61 13.38 2.77
CA ILE A 99 -26.40 14.61 2.99
C ILE A 99 -25.59 15.86 2.67
N LEU A 100 -24.26 15.78 2.74
CA LEU A 100 -23.39 16.93 2.46
C LEU A 100 -23.16 17.05 0.95
N PRO A 101 -23.63 18.15 0.32
CA PRO A 101 -23.27 18.44 -1.06
C PRO A 101 -21.74 18.63 -1.13
N THR A 102 -21.07 17.79 -1.91
CA THR A 102 -19.62 17.79 -1.99
C THR A 102 -19.21 17.67 -3.45
N THR A 103 -18.42 18.59 -3.93
CA THR A 103 -17.77 18.49 -5.24
C THR A 103 -16.55 17.57 -5.17
N ILE A 104 -16.08 17.11 -6.32
CA ILE A 104 -14.82 16.32 -6.40
C ILE A 104 -13.65 17.14 -5.86
N ARG A 105 -13.57 18.45 -6.18
CA ARG A 105 -12.58 19.36 -5.63
C ARG A 105 -12.56 19.31 -4.11
N GLU A 106 -13.68 19.59 -3.47
CA GLU A 106 -13.81 19.64 -2.01
C GLU A 106 -13.43 18.29 -1.38
N PHE A 107 -13.90 17.20 -1.98
CA PHE A 107 -13.57 15.86 -1.51
C PHE A 107 -12.07 15.55 -1.57
N VAL A 108 -11.39 15.92 -2.66
CA VAL A 108 -9.95 15.70 -2.83
C VAL A 108 -9.15 16.62 -1.90
N GLU A 109 -9.56 17.88 -1.74
CA GLU A 109 -8.91 18.85 -0.83
C GLU A 109 -8.98 18.41 0.64
N LEU A 110 -9.94 17.58 1.06
CA LEU A 110 -9.94 16.95 2.39
C LEU A 110 -8.64 16.16 2.65
N GLY A 111 -7.97 15.70 1.60
CA GLY A 111 -6.66 15.06 1.72
C GLY A 111 -5.59 15.95 2.33
N LEU A 112 -5.72 17.27 2.28
CA LEU A 112 -4.77 18.23 2.86
C LEU A 112 -5.02 18.51 4.36
N VAL A 113 -6.08 17.96 4.94
CA VAL A 113 -6.37 18.16 6.38
C VAL A 113 -5.22 17.61 7.22
N GLY A 114 -4.65 18.47 8.07
CA GLY A 114 -3.50 18.12 8.92
C GLY A 114 -2.14 18.13 8.21
N ALA A 115 -2.08 18.45 6.91
CA ALA A 115 -0.84 18.65 6.17
C ALA A 115 -0.45 20.15 6.15
N ARG A 116 0.84 20.43 6.23
CA ARG A 116 1.38 21.79 6.12
C ARG A 116 1.65 22.12 4.65
N VAL A 117 0.62 22.56 3.93
CA VAL A 117 0.70 22.95 2.52
C VAL A 117 0.32 24.42 2.38
N ALA A 118 1.18 25.22 1.76
CA ALA A 118 0.92 26.64 1.51
C ALA A 118 -0.34 26.82 0.63
N ALA A 119 -1.14 27.83 0.92
CA ALA A 119 -2.38 28.08 0.19
C ALA A 119 -2.14 28.25 -1.33
N ALA A 120 -1.03 28.87 -1.70
CA ALA A 120 -0.63 29.11 -3.09
C ALA A 120 -0.31 27.78 -3.86
N GLU A 121 0.09 26.70 -3.15
CA GLU A 121 0.40 25.42 -3.77
C GLU A 121 -0.83 24.54 -3.99
N ARG A 122 -1.92 24.76 -3.25
CA ARG A 122 -3.10 23.89 -3.27
C ARG A 122 -3.72 23.69 -4.65
N PRO A 123 -3.88 24.73 -5.49
CA PRO A 123 -4.43 24.55 -6.83
C PRO A 123 -3.60 23.63 -7.71
N ALA A 124 -2.27 23.80 -7.72
CA ALA A 124 -1.36 22.98 -8.50
C ALA A 124 -1.32 21.52 -8.00
N ARG A 125 -1.41 21.30 -6.68
CA ARG A 125 -1.50 19.96 -6.10
C ARG A 125 -2.81 19.27 -6.44
N LEU A 126 -3.92 20.01 -6.43
CA LEU A 126 -5.24 19.49 -6.82
C LEU A 126 -5.25 19.08 -8.29
N GLU A 127 -4.79 19.96 -9.18
CA GLU A 127 -4.70 19.68 -10.61
C GLU A 127 -3.85 18.45 -10.87
N TRP A 128 -2.68 18.35 -10.27
CA TRP A 128 -1.79 17.20 -10.37
C TRP A 128 -2.46 15.92 -9.90
N ALA A 129 -3.11 15.93 -8.72
CA ALA A 129 -3.78 14.76 -8.17
C ALA A 129 -4.95 14.27 -9.03
N LEU A 130 -5.74 15.20 -9.56
CA LEU A 130 -6.87 14.89 -10.45
C LEU A 130 -6.39 14.35 -11.80
N ALA A 131 -5.32 14.93 -12.36
CA ALA A 131 -4.73 14.46 -13.61
C ALA A 131 -4.24 13.00 -13.47
N HIS A 132 -3.46 12.70 -12.43
CA HIS A 132 -2.97 11.35 -12.17
C HIS A 132 -4.09 10.34 -11.88
N ALA A 133 -5.18 10.77 -11.25
CA ALA A 133 -6.33 9.90 -11.00
C ALA A 133 -7.29 9.79 -12.20
N GLY A 134 -7.02 10.46 -13.34
CA GLY A 134 -7.89 10.46 -14.52
C GLY A 134 -9.25 11.13 -14.27
N LEU A 135 -9.26 12.22 -13.47
CA LEU A 135 -10.45 12.99 -13.09
C LEU A 135 -10.37 14.46 -13.52
N SER A 136 -9.44 14.83 -14.40
CA SER A 136 -9.33 16.19 -14.94
C SER A 136 -10.63 16.63 -15.60
N GLY A 137 -11.03 17.88 -15.34
CA GLY A 137 -12.27 18.46 -15.89
C GLY A 137 -13.54 18.11 -15.10
N LEU A 138 -13.43 17.25 -14.07
CA LEU A 138 -14.54 16.86 -13.22
C LEU A 138 -14.60 17.58 -11.87
N GLU A 139 -13.74 18.57 -11.63
CA GLU A 139 -13.51 19.23 -10.33
C GLU A 139 -14.79 19.76 -9.69
N ARG A 140 -15.70 20.31 -10.54
CA ARG A 140 -16.95 20.95 -10.11
C ARG A 140 -18.14 19.99 -10.07
N HIS A 141 -17.95 18.73 -10.54
CA HIS A 141 -19.03 17.74 -10.50
C HIS A 141 -19.28 17.27 -9.07
N SER A 142 -20.53 16.88 -8.80
CA SER A 142 -20.90 16.28 -7.52
C SER A 142 -20.18 14.95 -7.34
N TYR A 143 -19.53 14.74 -6.20
CA TYR A 143 -18.96 13.46 -5.81
C TYR A 143 -19.99 12.32 -5.86
N TRP A 144 -21.23 12.63 -5.54
CA TRP A 144 -22.33 11.66 -5.49
C TRP A 144 -22.79 11.18 -6.86
N ALA A 145 -22.56 11.96 -7.90
CA ALA A 145 -22.86 11.60 -9.28
C ALA A 145 -21.83 10.66 -9.92
N LEU A 146 -20.67 10.43 -9.23
CA LEU A 146 -19.61 9.56 -9.73
C LEU A 146 -20.03 8.09 -9.75
N SER A 147 -19.55 7.35 -10.77
CA SER A 147 -19.56 5.89 -10.79
C SER A 147 -18.72 5.30 -9.66
N GLY A 148 -18.86 4.01 -9.33
CA GLY A 148 -18.04 3.34 -8.31
C GLY A 148 -16.53 3.47 -8.58
N GLY A 149 -16.11 3.25 -9.83
CA GLY A 149 -14.73 3.41 -10.24
C GLY A 149 -14.22 4.85 -10.15
N GLN A 150 -15.03 5.83 -10.54
CA GLN A 150 -14.68 7.24 -10.40
C GLN A 150 -14.57 7.66 -8.93
N ARG A 151 -15.44 7.14 -8.03
CA ARG A 151 -15.32 7.37 -6.58
C ARG A 151 -14.02 6.80 -6.04
N GLN A 152 -13.63 5.60 -6.49
CA GLN A 152 -12.36 5.01 -6.06
C GLN A 152 -11.16 5.82 -6.55
N ARG A 153 -11.17 6.32 -7.79
CA ARG A 153 -10.15 7.24 -8.30
C ARG A 153 -10.12 8.55 -7.51
N ALA A 154 -11.28 9.07 -7.09
CA ALA A 154 -11.33 10.26 -6.23
C ALA A 154 -10.72 10.00 -4.84
N LEU A 155 -10.86 8.79 -4.28
CA LEU A 155 -10.16 8.38 -3.06
C LEU A 155 -8.64 8.34 -3.26
N VAL A 156 -8.18 7.82 -4.39
CA VAL A 156 -6.76 7.85 -4.76
C VAL A 156 -6.28 9.30 -4.91
N ALA A 157 -7.00 10.15 -5.66
CA ALA A 157 -6.67 11.58 -5.82
C ALA A 157 -6.58 12.31 -4.47
N ARG A 158 -7.48 12.00 -3.53
CA ARG A 158 -7.45 12.55 -2.16
C ARG A 158 -6.19 12.16 -1.39
N ALA A 159 -5.66 10.96 -1.59
CA ALA A 159 -4.40 10.56 -0.99
C ALA A 159 -3.21 11.20 -1.71
N LEU A 160 -3.29 11.32 -3.04
CA LEU A 160 -2.24 11.88 -3.89
C LEU A 160 -2.02 13.38 -3.75
N ILE A 161 -3.05 14.18 -3.39
CA ILE A 161 -2.92 15.64 -3.28
C ILE A 161 -1.83 16.07 -2.29
N ARG A 162 -1.43 15.17 -1.38
CA ARG A 162 -0.31 15.34 -0.45
C ARG A 162 1.05 15.25 -1.14
N ARG A 163 1.14 14.68 -2.36
CA ARG A 163 2.38 14.24 -3.02
C ARG A 163 3.19 13.31 -2.11
N PRO A 164 2.61 12.16 -1.72
CA PRO A 164 3.22 11.29 -0.72
C PRO A 164 4.45 10.58 -1.27
N ARG A 165 5.45 10.34 -0.40
CA ARG A 165 6.58 9.44 -0.67
C ARG A 165 6.19 7.97 -0.49
N LEU A 166 5.23 7.71 0.42
CA LEU A 166 4.66 6.40 0.70
C LEU A 166 3.14 6.46 0.53
N LEU A 167 2.60 5.69 -0.40
CA LEU A 167 1.16 5.54 -0.62
C LEU A 167 0.71 4.16 -0.15
N ILE A 168 -0.18 4.13 0.82
CA ILE A 168 -0.74 2.90 1.41
C ILE A 168 -2.18 2.76 0.93
N LEU A 169 -2.54 1.59 0.38
CA LEU A 169 -3.89 1.30 -0.10
C LEU A 169 -4.37 -0.02 0.51
N ASP A 170 -5.49 0.04 1.24
CA ASP A 170 -6.11 -1.12 1.89
C ASP A 170 -7.27 -1.64 1.03
N GLU A 171 -7.05 -2.73 0.28
CA GLU A 171 -8.01 -3.37 -0.62
C GLU A 171 -8.76 -2.39 -1.56
N PRO A 172 -8.05 -1.50 -2.26
CA PRO A 172 -8.69 -0.37 -2.97
C PRO A 172 -9.49 -0.80 -4.21
N THR A 173 -9.28 -2.01 -4.72
CA THR A 173 -9.98 -2.53 -5.90
C THR A 173 -11.04 -3.57 -5.56
N ASN A 174 -11.31 -3.79 -4.28
CA ASN A 174 -12.29 -4.78 -3.85
C ASN A 174 -13.69 -4.41 -4.36
N HIS A 175 -14.42 -5.39 -4.92
CA HIS A 175 -15.75 -5.22 -5.51
C HIS A 175 -15.82 -4.33 -6.77
N LEU A 176 -14.70 -4.02 -7.41
CA LEU A 176 -14.67 -3.34 -8.70
C LEU A 176 -14.62 -4.37 -9.84
N ASP A 177 -15.14 -3.97 -10.99
CA ASP A 177 -14.97 -4.75 -12.21
C ASP A 177 -13.51 -4.72 -12.68
N PHE A 178 -13.14 -5.72 -13.50
CA PHE A 178 -11.78 -5.92 -13.98
C PHE A 178 -11.20 -4.68 -14.70
N LEU A 179 -11.99 -3.98 -15.52
CA LEU A 179 -11.50 -2.81 -16.27
C LEU A 179 -11.18 -1.64 -15.35
N VAL A 180 -12.01 -1.42 -14.33
CA VAL A 180 -11.79 -0.38 -13.32
C VAL A 180 -10.58 -0.73 -12.46
N GLU A 181 -10.44 -1.98 -12.02
CA GLU A 181 -9.26 -2.46 -11.30
C GLU A 181 -7.98 -2.19 -12.10
N GLN A 182 -7.92 -2.62 -13.37
CA GLN A 182 -6.77 -2.38 -14.23
C GLN A 182 -6.45 -0.89 -14.35
N SER A 183 -7.44 -0.04 -14.55
CA SER A 183 -7.23 1.40 -14.69
C SER A 183 -6.66 2.06 -13.44
N ILE A 184 -6.99 1.57 -12.24
CA ILE A 184 -6.40 2.05 -10.98
C ILE A 184 -4.96 1.59 -10.86
N LEU A 185 -4.68 0.31 -11.17
CA LEU A 185 -3.31 -0.22 -11.13
C LEU A 185 -2.39 0.49 -12.14
N ASP A 186 -2.89 0.84 -13.34
CA ASP A 186 -2.12 1.58 -14.35
C ASP A 186 -1.74 2.98 -13.84
N VAL A 187 -2.66 3.68 -13.16
CA VAL A 187 -2.37 4.94 -12.46
C VAL A 187 -1.28 4.76 -11.41
N LEU A 188 -1.39 3.75 -10.57
CA LEU A 188 -0.41 3.48 -9.51
C LEU A 188 0.95 3.10 -10.09
N ALA A 189 0.97 2.30 -11.15
CA ALA A 189 2.20 1.93 -11.85
C ALA A 189 2.88 3.13 -12.51
N ALA A 190 2.11 4.08 -13.08
CA ALA A 190 2.64 5.33 -13.59
C ALA A 190 3.28 6.17 -12.48
N LEU A 191 2.59 6.37 -11.37
CA LEU A 191 3.12 7.07 -10.19
C LEU A 191 4.40 6.45 -9.64
N HIS A 192 4.45 5.12 -9.57
CA HIS A 192 5.64 4.40 -9.15
C HIS A 192 6.83 4.65 -10.08
N ARG A 193 6.62 4.56 -11.42
CA ARG A 193 7.70 4.73 -12.41
C ARG A 193 8.15 6.18 -12.58
N GLU A 194 7.21 7.13 -12.59
CA GLU A 194 7.46 8.52 -13.00
C GLU A 194 7.83 9.40 -11.81
N GLU A 195 7.20 9.16 -10.66
CA GLU A 195 7.38 9.97 -9.45
C GLU A 195 8.23 9.25 -8.38
N GLY A 196 8.61 8.00 -8.60
CA GLY A 196 9.35 7.20 -7.62
C GLY A 196 8.57 6.95 -6.32
N THR A 197 7.23 7.06 -6.35
CA THR A 197 6.39 6.84 -5.17
C THR A 197 6.49 5.40 -4.71
N THR A 198 6.76 5.19 -3.43
CA THR A 198 6.70 3.87 -2.80
C THR A 198 5.24 3.51 -2.55
N ILE A 199 4.83 2.32 -2.97
CA ILE A 199 3.43 1.88 -2.87
C ILE A 199 3.32 0.62 -2.03
N LEU A 200 2.41 0.63 -1.04
CA LEU A 200 1.97 -0.55 -0.31
C LEU A 200 0.51 -0.84 -0.66
N PHE A 201 0.27 -1.94 -1.36
CA PHE A 201 -1.04 -2.33 -1.85
C PHE A 201 -1.49 -3.62 -1.16
N VAL A 202 -2.53 -3.55 -0.33
CA VAL A 202 -3.13 -4.74 0.30
C VAL A 202 -4.17 -5.33 -0.64
N THR A 203 -4.08 -6.62 -0.90
CA THR A 203 -5.05 -7.37 -1.69
C THR A 203 -4.95 -8.87 -1.42
N HIS A 204 -5.94 -9.63 -1.87
CA HIS A 204 -5.89 -11.08 -1.98
C HIS A 204 -5.67 -11.57 -3.44
N ALA A 205 -5.58 -10.64 -4.39
CA ALA A 205 -5.44 -10.92 -5.82
C ALA A 205 -3.96 -11.13 -6.21
N LEU A 206 -3.52 -12.38 -6.27
CA LEU A 206 -2.12 -12.76 -6.59
C LEU A 206 -1.68 -12.28 -7.97
N HIS A 207 -2.58 -12.27 -8.96
CA HIS A 207 -2.26 -11.86 -10.32
C HIS A 207 -1.80 -10.40 -10.41
N LEU A 208 -2.30 -9.52 -9.53
CA LEU A 208 -1.86 -8.13 -9.47
C LEU A 208 -0.41 -8.02 -8.98
N ALA A 209 -0.06 -8.76 -7.94
CA ALA A 209 1.29 -8.79 -7.41
C ALA A 209 2.31 -9.34 -8.43
N THR A 210 1.91 -10.35 -9.20
CA THR A 210 2.76 -10.91 -10.27
C THR A 210 3.01 -9.90 -11.39
N ARG A 211 2.02 -9.06 -11.71
CA ARG A 211 2.10 -8.10 -12.82
C ARG A 211 2.79 -6.79 -12.45
N TYR A 212 2.56 -6.27 -11.25
CA TYR A 212 2.95 -4.91 -10.86
C TYR A 212 3.95 -4.88 -9.70
N GLY A 213 4.06 -5.94 -8.89
CA GLY A 213 4.84 -5.95 -7.67
C GLY A 213 6.34 -6.07 -7.90
N THR A 214 7.12 -5.22 -7.28
CA THR A 214 8.57 -5.44 -7.12
C THR A 214 8.85 -6.32 -5.91
N HIS A 215 8.04 -6.17 -4.84
CA HIS A 215 8.15 -6.91 -3.59
C HIS A 215 6.79 -7.40 -3.11
N VAL A 216 6.79 -8.44 -2.30
CA VAL A 216 5.60 -8.96 -1.64
C VAL A 216 5.85 -9.28 -0.17
N ALA A 217 4.79 -9.19 0.62
CA ALA A 217 4.70 -9.71 1.97
C ALA A 217 3.56 -10.73 2.01
N LEU A 218 3.87 -12.00 2.28
CA LEU A 218 2.91 -13.10 2.39
C LEU A 218 2.55 -13.31 3.86
N PHE A 219 1.29 -13.13 4.19
CA PHE A 219 0.76 -13.29 5.55
C PHE A 219 0.07 -14.64 5.68
N HIS A 220 0.50 -15.47 6.63
CA HIS A 220 -0.10 -16.78 6.92
C HIS A 220 0.22 -17.23 8.35
N GLY A 221 -0.77 -17.76 9.07
CA GLY A 221 -0.59 -18.38 10.39
C GLY A 221 0.08 -17.47 11.43
N GLY A 222 -0.20 -16.17 11.42
CA GLY A 222 0.42 -15.17 12.33
C GLY A 222 1.87 -14.83 12.01
N ARG A 223 2.37 -15.27 10.86
CA ARG A 223 3.71 -15.00 10.34
C ARG A 223 3.64 -14.17 9.08
N MET A 224 4.78 -13.60 8.69
CA MET A 224 4.92 -12.87 7.43
C MET A 224 6.27 -13.22 6.80
N GLU A 225 6.24 -13.60 5.53
CA GLU A 225 7.43 -13.70 4.68
C GLU A 225 7.47 -12.48 3.77
N ALA A 226 8.59 -11.77 3.70
CA ALA A 226 8.74 -10.55 2.91
C ALA A 226 9.98 -10.61 2.02
N GLY A 227 9.88 -10.08 0.79
CA GLY A 227 11.00 -10.05 -0.13
C GLY A 227 10.59 -9.78 -1.58
N PRO A 228 11.54 -9.94 -2.53
CA PRO A 228 11.27 -9.75 -3.96
C PRO A 228 10.11 -10.63 -4.46
N ALA A 229 9.24 -10.05 -5.28
CA ALA A 229 8.06 -10.75 -5.83
C ALA A 229 8.48 -11.98 -6.64
N ALA A 230 9.55 -11.88 -7.43
CA ALA A 230 10.08 -12.99 -8.23
C ALA A 230 10.47 -14.24 -7.40
N ASP A 231 10.81 -14.06 -6.13
CA ASP A 231 11.20 -15.16 -5.24
C ASP A 231 10.02 -15.74 -4.48
N LEU A 232 9.14 -14.89 -3.96
CA LEU A 232 8.04 -15.30 -3.09
C LEU A 232 6.78 -15.76 -3.85
N LEU A 233 6.59 -15.31 -5.09
CA LEU A 233 5.43 -15.70 -5.91
C LEU A 233 5.64 -17.03 -6.68
N ARG A 234 6.71 -17.75 -6.40
CA ARG A 234 6.92 -19.10 -6.98
C ARG A 234 5.83 -20.08 -6.49
N PRO A 235 5.31 -20.95 -7.38
CA PRO A 235 4.21 -21.86 -7.05
C PRO A 235 4.43 -22.68 -5.77
N GLU A 236 5.68 -23.15 -5.54
CA GLU A 236 6.03 -23.96 -4.38
C GLU A 236 5.96 -23.16 -3.06
N ARG A 237 6.33 -21.87 -3.09
CA ARG A 237 6.23 -20.98 -1.92
C ARG A 237 4.79 -20.59 -1.63
N LEU A 238 4.03 -20.27 -2.68
CA LEU A 238 2.60 -19.94 -2.57
C LEU A 238 1.81 -21.15 -2.03
N ALA A 239 2.05 -22.37 -2.55
CA ALA A 239 1.43 -23.58 -2.06
C ALA A 239 1.68 -23.77 -0.56
N ARG A 240 2.92 -23.55 -0.11
CA ARG A 240 3.28 -23.64 1.31
C ARG A 240 2.58 -22.55 2.14
N ALA A 241 2.59 -21.29 1.67
CA ALA A 241 1.99 -20.16 2.37
C ALA A 241 0.47 -20.27 2.49
N TYR A 242 -0.20 -20.85 1.48
CA TYR A 242 -1.66 -21.03 1.47
C TYR A 242 -2.12 -22.43 1.91
N GLY A 243 -1.20 -23.30 2.38
CA GLY A 243 -1.54 -24.67 2.81
C GLY A 243 -2.04 -25.56 1.68
N MET A 244 -1.68 -25.25 0.43
CA MET A 244 -2.05 -26.03 -0.76
C MET A 244 -1.01 -27.12 -1.02
N ALA A 245 -1.42 -28.24 -1.62
CA ALA A 245 -0.45 -29.21 -2.11
C ALA A 245 0.44 -28.56 -3.19
N PRO A 246 1.78 -28.77 -3.15
CA PRO A 246 2.64 -28.26 -4.20
C PRO A 246 2.21 -28.82 -5.57
N PRO A 247 2.31 -28.04 -6.66
CA PRO A 247 1.99 -28.56 -7.99
C PRO A 247 2.86 -29.78 -8.27
N ALA A 248 2.24 -30.85 -8.80
CA ALA A 248 2.95 -32.09 -9.16
C ALA A 248 4.09 -31.73 -10.11
N ALA A 249 5.32 -32.09 -9.75
CA ALA A 249 6.48 -31.92 -10.61
C ALA A 249 6.26 -32.72 -11.90
N GLY A 250 5.93 -32.01 -13.01
CA GLY A 250 5.88 -32.67 -14.31
C GLY A 250 4.68 -32.38 -15.21
N VAL A 251 4.29 -31.13 -15.40
CA VAL A 251 3.60 -30.75 -16.65
C VAL A 251 4.39 -29.60 -17.26
N ARG A 252 5.37 -29.96 -18.09
CA ARG A 252 5.95 -29.01 -19.07
C ARG A 252 4.89 -28.80 -20.16
N ALA A 253 4.43 -27.55 -20.29
CA ALA A 253 3.69 -27.12 -21.47
C ALA A 253 4.65 -26.81 -22.60
#